data_fc68e2ab6eb0b0865e735785f8600bc0
#
_entry.id   fc68e2ab6eb0b0865e735785f8600bc0
#
_cell.length_a   1.000
_cell.length_b   1.000
_cell.length_c   1.000
_cell.angle_alpha   90.00
_cell.angle_beta   90.00
_cell.angle_gamma   90.00
#
_symmetry.space_group_name_H-M   'P 1'
#
loop_
_entity.id
_entity.type
_entity.pdbx_description
1 polymer ?
#
loop_
_entity_poly.entity_id
_entity_poly.type
_entity_poly.pdbx_seq_one_letter_code
_entity_poly.pdbx_strand_id
1 'polypeptide(L)' 'MATFEERLTKLRTKAGVSQQAIGDALNVSRWAVHNYEAGKNRPDFDGLIALADYFDVSLDYLVGRYDRRERNP' A
#
# COMPACT_ATOMS: atom_id res chain seq x y z
N MET A 1 2.45 10.38 13.27
CA MET A 1 2.50 10.15 11.81
C MET A 1 2.08 8.73 11.51
N ALA A 2 1.30 8.55 10.46
CA ALA A 2 0.92 7.21 10.03
C ALA A 2 2.12 6.50 9.43
N THR A 3 2.15 5.17 9.58
CA THR A 3 3.18 4.35 8.96
C THR A 3 2.69 3.78 7.64
N PHE A 4 3.60 3.23 6.84
CA PHE A 4 3.24 2.54 5.60
C PHE A 4 2.23 1.43 5.87
N GLU A 5 2.50 0.57 6.85
CA GLU A 5 1.61 -0.57 7.14
C GLU A 5 0.22 -0.12 7.56
N GLU A 6 0.10 0.96 8.32
CA GLU A 6 -1.19 1.51 8.68
C GLU A 6 -1.93 2.07 7.47
N ARG A 7 -1.22 2.80 6.60
CA ARG A 7 -1.80 3.37 5.38
C ARG A 7 -2.28 2.27 4.43
N LEU A 8 -1.45 1.26 4.21
CA LEU A 8 -1.81 0.15 3.34
C LEU A 8 -3.06 -0.57 3.84
N THR A 9 -3.08 -0.93 5.12
CA THR A 9 -4.22 -1.62 5.72
C THR A 9 -5.49 -0.79 5.59
N LYS A 10 -5.40 0.50 5.89
CA LYS A 10 -6.55 1.40 5.82
C LYS A 10 -7.06 1.57 4.39
N LEU A 11 -6.16 1.78 3.44
CA LEU A 11 -6.54 1.92 2.04
C LEU A 11 -7.21 0.64 1.54
N ARG A 12 -6.64 -0.52 1.86
CA ARG A 12 -7.18 -1.80 1.42
C ARG A 12 -8.56 -2.06 2.01
N THR A 13 -8.72 -1.90 3.32
CA THR A 13 -10.00 -2.18 3.97
C THR A 13 -11.08 -1.20 3.52
N LYS A 14 -10.73 0.06 3.34
CA LYS A 14 -11.68 1.06 2.87
C LYS A 14 -12.13 0.79 1.43
N ALA A 15 -11.22 0.28 0.60
CA ALA A 15 -11.56 -0.10 -0.77
C ALA A 15 -12.34 -1.41 -0.84
N GLY A 16 -12.39 -2.17 0.25
CA GLY A 16 -13.11 -3.43 0.29
C GLY A 16 -12.44 -4.56 -0.47
N VAL A 17 -11.12 -4.49 -0.69
CA VAL A 17 -10.39 -5.53 -1.43
C VAL A 17 -9.61 -6.42 -0.46
N SER A 18 -9.36 -7.66 -0.90
CA SER A 18 -8.64 -8.65 -0.08
C SER A 18 -7.14 -8.48 -0.20
N GLN A 19 -6.42 -9.08 0.76
CA GLN A 19 -4.96 -9.17 0.65
C GLN A 19 -4.55 -9.93 -0.61
N GLN A 20 -5.33 -10.96 -0.99
CA GLN A 20 -5.07 -11.71 -2.23
C GLN A 20 -5.19 -10.81 -3.46
N ALA A 21 -6.17 -9.92 -3.48
CA ALA A 21 -6.34 -9.00 -4.61
C ALA A 21 -5.12 -8.09 -4.75
N ILE A 22 -4.59 -7.60 -3.64
CA ILE A 22 -3.38 -6.79 -3.66
C ILE A 22 -2.18 -7.63 -4.13
N GLY A 23 -2.07 -8.86 -3.63
CA GLY A 23 -1.00 -9.76 -4.07
C GLY A 23 -1.04 -10.01 -5.57
N ASP A 24 -2.22 -10.24 -6.12
CA ASP A 24 -2.40 -10.43 -7.55
C ASP A 24 -1.99 -9.18 -8.34
N ALA A 25 -2.36 -8.01 -7.85
CA ALA A 25 -2.01 -6.75 -8.51
C ALA A 25 -0.51 -6.49 -8.52
N LEU A 26 0.20 -6.90 -7.47
CA LEU A 26 1.63 -6.70 -7.33
C LEU A 26 2.46 -7.89 -7.81
N ASN A 27 1.80 -8.98 -8.19
CA ASN A 27 2.45 -10.23 -8.54
C ASN A 27 3.30 -10.77 -7.39
N VAL A 28 2.75 -10.74 -6.20
CA VAL A 28 3.33 -11.33 -4.98
C VAL A 28 2.27 -12.20 -4.30
N SER A 29 2.68 -12.97 -3.31
CA SER A 29 1.76 -13.84 -2.58
C SER A 29 0.87 -13.03 -1.63
N ARG A 30 -0.28 -13.60 -1.27
CA ARG A 30 -1.12 -13.04 -0.21
C ARG A 30 -0.33 -12.91 1.09
N TRP A 31 0.55 -13.87 1.36
CA TRP A 31 1.38 -13.85 2.56
C TRP A 31 2.33 -12.66 2.58
N ALA A 32 2.87 -12.28 1.44
CA ALA A 32 3.72 -11.09 1.35
C ALA A 32 2.93 -9.84 1.73
N VAL A 33 1.69 -9.73 1.23
CA VAL A 33 0.84 -8.57 1.56
C VAL A 33 0.52 -8.55 3.06
N HIS A 34 0.23 -9.72 3.63
CA HIS A 34 0.01 -9.83 5.08
C HIS A 34 1.22 -9.28 5.85
N ASN A 35 2.42 -9.65 5.44
CA ASN A 35 3.65 -9.18 6.09
C ASN A 35 3.87 -7.68 5.90
N TYR A 36 3.48 -7.13 4.76
CA TYR A 36 3.52 -5.68 4.56
C TYR A 36 2.61 -4.98 5.57
N GLU A 37 1.40 -5.49 5.78
CA GLU A 37 0.45 -4.89 6.72
C GLU A 37 0.83 -5.13 8.18
N ALA A 38 1.59 -6.17 8.45
CA ALA A 38 2.10 -6.46 9.78
C ALA A 38 3.38 -5.67 10.13
N GLY A 39 3.92 -4.94 9.17
CA GLY A 39 5.14 -4.17 9.38
C GLY A 39 6.41 -5.02 9.38
N LYS A 40 6.32 -6.27 8.92
CA LYS A 40 7.47 -7.19 8.93
C LYS A 40 8.34 -7.07 7.68
N ASN A 41 7.73 -6.71 6.59
CA ASN A 41 8.40 -6.53 5.30
C ASN A 41 7.84 -5.33 4.57
N ARG A 42 8.55 -4.89 3.56
CA ARG A 42 8.11 -3.81 2.68
C ARG A 42 8.24 -4.22 1.23
N PRO A 43 7.35 -3.71 0.37
CA PRO A 43 7.52 -3.94 -1.06
C PRO A 43 8.82 -3.32 -1.55
N ASP A 44 9.31 -3.82 -2.67
CA ASP A 44 10.42 -3.17 -3.34
C ASP A 44 9.94 -1.85 -4.00
N PHE A 45 10.85 -1.19 -4.67
CA PHE A 45 10.56 0.10 -5.31
C PHE A 45 9.37 0.01 -6.26
N ASP A 46 9.37 -0.98 -7.14
CA ASP A 46 8.29 -1.15 -8.11
C ASP A 46 6.96 -1.49 -7.43
N GLY A 47 7.02 -2.27 -6.35
CA GLY A 47 5.82 -2.61 -5.58
C GLY A 47 5.20 -1.40 -4.92
N LEU A 48 6.02 -0.47 -4.40
CA LEU A 48 5.51 0.76 -3.81
C LEU A 48 4.81 1.63 -4.86
N ILE A 49 5.40 1.74 -6.05
CA ILE A 49 4.79 2.50 -7.14
C ILE A 49 3.47 1.85 -7.55
N ALA A 50 3.45 0.53 -7.70
CA ALA A 50 2.25 -0.20 -8.08
C ALA A 50 1.12 0.00 -7.06
N LEU A 51 1.45 0.00 -5.76
CA LEU A 51 0.45 0.25 -4.71
C LEU A 51 -0.10 1.66 -4.76
N ALA A 52 0.76 2.65 -4.94
CA ALA A 52 0.32 4.04 -5.07
C ALA A 52 -0.60 4.21 -6.27
N ASP A 53 -0.26 3.57 -7.40
CA ASP A 53 -1.10 3.59 -8.59
C ASP A 53 -2.43 2.86 -8.36
N TYR A 54 -2.38 1.70 -7.70
CA TYR A 54 -3.57 0.90 -7.42
C TYR A 54 -4.60 1.69 -6.62
N PHE A 55 -4.16 2.43 -5.60
CA PHE A 55 -5.04 3.20 -4.75
C PHE A 55 -5.18 4.65 -5.17
N ASP A 56 -4.51 5.05 -6.25
CA ASP A 56 -4.53 6.41 -6.77
C ASP A 56 -4.18 7.45 -5.70
N VAL A 57 -3.07 7.19 -5.01
CA VAL A 57 -2.55 8.10 -3.99
C VAL A 57 -1.08 8.40 -4.30
N SER A 58 -0.54 9.44 -3.68
CA SER A 58 0.88 9.75 -3.83
C SER A 58 1.74 8.75 -3.06
N LEU A 59 2.98 8.57 -3.51
CA LEU A 59 3.95 7.77 -2.76
C LEU A 59 4.17 8.36 -1.37
N ASP A 60 4.27 9.67 -1.26
CA ASP A 60 4.47 10.33 0.02
C ASP A 60 3.34 10.02 1.00
N TYR A 61 2.10 10.00 0.53
CA TYR A 61 0.98 9.61 1.36
C TYR A 61 1.10 8.13 1.77
N LEU A 62 1.37 7.27 0.79
CA LEU A 62 1.42 5.82 1.03
C LEU A 62 2.47 5.47 2.08
N VAL A 63 3.63 6.09 2.06
CA VAL A 63 4.72 5.78 3.00
C VAL A 63 4.64 6.59 4.29
N GLY A 64 3.62 7.40 4.47
CA GLY A 64 3.39 8.11 5.73
C GLY A 64 4.10 9.44 5.85
N ARG A 65 4.67 9.98 4.78
CA ARG A 65 5.39 11.26 4.82
C ARG A 65 4.48 12.47 4.62
N TYR A 66 3.24 12.23 4.19
CA TYR A 66 2.33 13.29 3.81
C TYR A 66 0.90 12.88 4.15
N ASP A 67 0.11 13.82 4.60
CA ASP A 67 -1.24 13.50 5.08
C ASP A 67 -2.32 13.63 4.01
N ARG A 68 -2.01 14.19 2.87
CA ARG A 68 -2.97 14.32 1.77
C ARG A 68 -2.79 13.18 0.79
N ARG A 69 -3.93 12.65 0.33
CA ARG A 69 -3.94 11.52 -0.59
C ARG A 69 -3.65 11.93 -2.03
N GLU A 70 -3.92 13.18 -2.38
CA GLU A 70 -3.81 13.64 -3.76
C GLU A 70 -2.40 13.46 -4.29
N ARG A 71 -2.32 13.08 -5.54
CA ARG A 71 -1.05 13.03 -6.23
C ARG A 71 -0.59 14.45 -6.50
N ASN A 72 0.70 14.64 -6.45
CA ASN A 72 1.28 15.93 -6.83
C ASN A 72 1.03 16.19 -8.30
N PRO A 73 0.76 17.44 -8.66
CA PRO A 73 0.63 17.81 -10.05
C PRO A 73 1.94 17.60 -10.80
#